data_cbfc7800a7a19ff3cdeede0e6f5d6123
#
_entry.id   cbfc7800a7a19ff3cdeede0e6f5d6123
#
_cell.length_a   1.000
_cell.length_b   1.000
_cell.length_c   1.000
_cell.angle_alpha   90.00
_cell.angle_beta   90.00
_cell.angle_gamma   90.00
#
_symmetry.space_group_name_H-M   'P 1'
#
loop_
_entity.id
_entity.type
_entity.pdbx_description
1 polymer ?
#
loop_
_entity_poly.entity_id
_entity_poly.type
_entity_poly.pdbx_seq_one_letter_code
_entity_poly.pdbx_strand_id
1 'polypeptide(L)'
;VGLPVKPLVKVIYLFAGKRRHSDVGSFLRKLEAEGRIELQLHEIDIERSQEHDLRKQELWDNVHELLRQGGWFLIVSPPCNTFSRARFQWKKYPGPRPLRNRTWPKGFPWLSNENGKIVAEANEFIFRCLDACTIAVQFEGWYFWEHPEDLGLVQDEVPGSIWQWADVLALITDCKATSFAVHQCKFGAPTPKPTRFMTNMAVDDKRCYKALPKFDKLGLYKGPLPKQCGHVHTHKLIGRTAAQWNTSP
;
A
#
# COMPACT_ATOMS: atom_id res chain seq x y z
N VAL A 1 39.27 -21.93 1.46
CA VAL A 1 37.89 -21.76 1.91
C VAL A 1 37.33 -20.58 1.13
N GLY A 2 36.45 -20.85 0.13
CA GLY A 2 35.82 -19.78 -0.65
C GLY A 2 34.93 -18.92 0.26
N LEU A 3 34.91 -17.60 0.01
CA LEU A 3 33.98 -16.70 0.69
C LEU A 3 32.54 -17.15 0.38
N PRO A 4 31.62 -17.12 1.35
CA PRO A 4 30.23 -17.49 1.10
C PRO A 4 29.65 -16.60 0.01
N VAL A 5 29.02 -17.22 -0.98
CA VAL A 5 28.32 -16.50 -2.07
C VAL A 5 27.18 -15.70 -1.45
N LYS A 6 27.19 -14.40 -1.65
CA LYS A 6 26.12 -13.51 -1.17
C LYS A 6 24.88 -13.74 -2.01
N PRO A 7 23.68 -13.82 -1.39
CA PRO A 7 22.45 -13.92 -2.15
C PRO A 7 22.18 -12.61 -2.91
N LEU A 8 21.87 -12.72 -4.20
CA LEU A 8 21.38 -11.58 -5.00
C LEU A 8 19.91 -11.30 -4.66
N VAL A 9 19.63 -10.11 -4.20
CA VAL A 9 18.28 -9.62 -3.88
C VAL A 9 17.88 -8.57 -4.91
N LYS A 10 16.88 -8.89 -5.73
CA LYS A 10 16.34 -8.01 -6.78
C LYS A 10 15.03 -7.40 -6.30
N VAL A 11 14.94 -6.07 -6.23
CA VAL A 11 13.77 -5.35 -5.69
C VAL A 11 13.31 -4.27 -6.66
N ILE A 12 12.01 -4.24 -6.95
CA ILE A 12 11.32 -3.13 -7.59
C ILE A 12 10.36 -2.53 -6.56
N TYR A 13 10.51 -1.24 -6.24
CA TYR A 13 9.64 -0.53 -5.31
C TYR A 13 8.90 0.58 -6.03
N LEU A 14 7.61 0.35 -6.33
CA LEU A 14 6.71 1.30 -6.97
C LEU A 14 6.03 2.18 -5.92
N PHE A 15 5.91 3.47 -6.21
CA PHE A 15 5.40 4.49 -5.29
C PHE A 15 6.25 4.60 -4.02
N ALA A 16 7.57 4.60 -4.21
CA ALA A 16 8.55 4.58 -3.12
C ALA A 16 8.59 5.87 -2.29
N GLY A 17 7.94 6.93 -2.75
CA GLY A 17 7.91 8.24 -2.10
C GLY A 17 9.28 8.93 -2.05
N LYS A 18 9.35 10.04 -1.36
CA LYS A 18 10.62 10.75 -1.09
C LYS A 18 11.57 9.86 -0.29
N ARG A 19 12.87 9.97 -0.57
CA ARG A 19 13.89 9.28 0.24
C ARG A 19 13.84 9.74 1.69
N ARG A 20 13.90 8.75 2.60
CA ARG A 20 13.93 8.96 4.04
C ARG A 20 15.04 8.12 4.66
N HIS A 21 15.60 8.57 5.77
CA HIS A 21 16.70 7.89 6.46
C HIS A 21 16.39 6.43 6.83
N SER A 22 15.13 6.10 7.08
CA SER A 22 14.69 4.77 7.52
C SER A 22 13.64 4.16 6.57
N ASP A 23 13.71 4.47 5.26
CA ASP A 23 12.87 3.81 4.26
C ASP A 23 13.40 2.42 3.90
N VAL A 24 12.59 1.67 3.16
CA VAL A 24 12.93 0.30 2.73
C VAL A 24 14.26 0.28 1.95
N GLY A 25 14.46 1.24 1.04
CA GLY A 25 15.69 1.33 0.26
C GLY A 25 16.92 1.57 1.12
N SER A 26 16.82 2.44 2.14
CA SER A 26 17.92 2.67 3.09
C SER A 26 18.27 1.42 3.87
N PHE A 27 17.26 0.65 4.31
CA PHE A 27 17.48 -0.62 5.00
C PHE A 27 18.16 -1.66 4.10
N LEU A 28 17.70 -1.82 2.87
CA LEU A 28 18.30 -2.76 1.92
C LEU A 28 19.76 -2.42 1.59
N ARG A 29 20.06 -1.13 1.34
CA ARG A 29 21.45 -0.67 1.11
C ARG A 29 22.35 -0.88 2.32
N LYS A 30 21.79 -0.79 3.54
CA LYS A 30 22.55 -1.11 4.76
C LYS A 30 22.92 -2.60 4.79
N LEU A 31 22.01 -3.51 4.45
CA LEU A 31 22.31 -4.95 4.35
C LEU A 31 23.39 -5.23 3.31
N GLU A 32 23.37 -4.54 2.18
CA GLU A 32 24.38 -4.64 1.13
C GLU A 32 25.75 -4.13 1.63
N ALA A 33 25.78 -2.95 2.29
CA ALA A 33 27.00 -2.38 2.85
C ALA A 33 27.60 -3.27 3.97
N GLU A 34 26.77 -3.97 4.73
CA GLU A 34 27.18 -4.98 5.70
C GLU A 34 27.67 -6.29 5.04
N GLY A 35 27.64 -6.38 3.72
CA GLY A 35 28.09 -7.54 2.97
C GLY A 35 27.18 -8.77 3.09
N ARG A 36 25.93 -8.60 3.50
CA ARG A 36 24.96 -9.68 3.71
C ARG A 36 24.25 -10.10 2.44
N ILE A 37 24.08 -9.18 1.49
CA ILE A 37 23.41 -9.38 0.21
C ILE A 37 24.18 -8.67 -0.90
N GLU A 38 23.92 -9.06 -2.14
CA GLU A 38 24.14 -8.25 -3.34
C GLU A 38 22.77 -7.68 -3.74
N LEU A 39 22.67 -6.37 -4.04
CA LEU A 39 21.39 -5.68 -4.19
C LEU A 39 21.22 -5.11 -5.61
N GLN A 40 20.11 -5.46 -6.25
CA GLN A 40 19.60 -4.78 -7.43
C GLN A 40 18.29 -4.10 -7.07
N LEU A 41 18.27 -2.76 -6.93
CA LEU A 41 17.14 -2.00 -6.40
C LEU A 41 16.68 -0.91 -7.37
N HIS A 42 15.43 -1.00 -7.82
CA HIS A 42 14.73 0.03 -8.59
C HIS A 42 13.65 0.68 -7.71
N GLU A 43 13.87 1.93 -7.33
CA GLU A 43 12.91 2.72 -6.55
C GLU A 43 12.25 3.74 -7.48
N ILE A 44 10.99 3.51 -7.81
CA ILE A 44 10.25 4.24 -8.84
C ILE A 44 9.17 5.11 -8.19
N ASP A 45 9.34 6.42 -8.29
CA ASP A 45 8.37 7.42 -7.81
C ASP A 45 8.70 8.78 -8.43
N ILE A 46 7.69 9.54 -8.83
CA ILE A 46 7.85 10.89 -9.39
C ILE A 46 8.52 11.87 -8.40
N GLU A 47 8.37 11.62 -7.09
CA GLU A 47 9.05 12.40 -6.03
C GLU A 47 10.57 12.14 -5.98
N ARG A 48 11.06 11.13 -6.70
CA ARG A 48 12.49 10.79 -6.83
C ARG A 48 13.09 11.26 -8.14
N SER A 49 12.32 11.15 -9.24
CA SER A 49 12.70 11.60 -10.58
C SER A 49 11.45 11.80 -11.43
N GLN A 50 11.45 12.83 -12.27
CA GLN A 50 10.39 13.07 -13.26
C GLN A 50 10.30 11.96 -14.32
N GLU A 51 11.36 11.20 -14.52
CA GLU A 51 11.38 10.01 -15.38
C GLU A 51 10.59 8.85 -14.77
N HIS A 52 10.44 8.84 -13.44
CA HIS A 52 9.71 7.82 -12.68
C HIS A 52 8.21 8.12 -12.55
N ASP A 53 7.63 8.79 -13.53
CA ASP A 53 6.20 9.09 -13.57
C ASP A 53 5.38 7.87 -13.99
N LEU A 54 4.81 7.18 -13.00
CA LEU A 54 3.97 5.98 -13.19
C LEU A 54 2.64 6.23 -13.94
N ARG A 55 2.35 7.45 -14.40
CA ARG A 55 1.28 7.70 -15.36
C ARG A 55 1.67 7.31 -16.80
N LYS A 56 2.98 7.21 -17.08
CA LYS A 56 3.49 6.84 -18.39
C LYS A 56 3.44 5.33 -18.61
N GLN A 57 2.87 4.90 -19.73
CA GLN A 57 2.77 3.49 -20.11
C GLN A 57 4.15 2.83 -20.26
N GLU A 58 5.09 3.53 -20.91
CA GLU A 58 6.44 3.04 -21.15
C GLU A 58 7.15 2.57 -19.88
N LEU A 59 6.93 3.27 -18.75
CA LEU A 59 7.54 2.88 -17.48
C LEU A 59 6.95 1.56 -16.95
N TRP A 60 5.66 1.33 -17.16
CA TRP A 60 5.03 0.05 -16.80
C TRP A 60 5.50 -1.09 -17.70
N ASP A 61 5.69 -0.82 -19.00
CA ASP A 61 6.25 -1.80 -19.93
C ASP A 61 7.65 -2.23 -19.48
N ASN A 62 8.49 -1.28 -19.06
CA ASN A 62 9.82 -1.55 -18.51
C ASN A 62 9.76 -2.35 -17.19
N VAL A 63 8.84 -2.02 -16.29
CA VAL A 63 8.60 -2.76 -15.03
C VAL A 63 8.18 -4.19 -15.33
N HIS A 64 7.26 -4.40 -16.27
CA HIS A 64 6.80 -5.72 -16.68
C HIS A 64 7.93 -6.55 -17.31
N GLU A 65 8.78 -5.92 -18.12
CA GLU A 65 9.94 -6.59 -18.71
C GLU A 65 10.95 -7.05 -17.65
N LEU A 66 11.24 -6.20 -16.66
CA LEU A 66 12.07 -6.58 -15.51
C LEU A 66 11.43 -7.77 -14.74
N LEU A 67 10.15 -7.70 -14.44
CA LEU A 67 9.45 -8.77 -13.69
C LEU A 67 9.49 -10.11 -14.44
N ARG A 68 9.38 -10.10 -15.78
CA ARG A 68 9.49 -11.32 -16.62
C ARG A 68 10.85 -11.98 -16.58
N GLN A 69 11.91 -11.27 -16.18
CA GLN A 69 13.23 -11.87 -15.94
C GLN A 69 13.28 -12.79 -14.71
N GLY A 70 12.23 -12.79 -13.90
CA GLY A 70 12.05 -13.67 -12.76
C GLY A 70 12.83 -13.32 -11.49
N GLY A 71 12.36 -13.83 -10.37
CA GLY A 71 13.01 -13.71 -9.06
C GLY A 71 13.04 -12.28 -8.48
N TRP A 72 12.16 -11.38 -8.90
CA TRP A 72 12.04 -10.04 -8.35
C TRP A 72 11.13 -10.02 -7.12
N PHE A 73 11.49 -9.17 -6.17
CA PHE A 73 10.62 -8.78 -5.08
C PHE A 73 9.99 -7.42 -5.39
N LEU A 74 8.70 -7.43 -5.67
CA LEU A 74 7.92 -6.24 -6.01
C LEU A 74 7.27 -5.65 -4.76
N ILE A 75 7.56 -4.40 -4.44
CA ILE A 75 6.88 -3.63 -3.38
C ILE A 75 5.99 -2.60 -4.05
N VAL A 76 4.72 -2.53 -3.66
CA VAL A 76 3.76 -1.56 -4.18
C VAL A 76 3.03 -0.84 -3.05
N SER A 77 3.05 0.49 -3.09
CA SER A 77 2.37 1.37 -2.12
C SER A 77 1.60 2.47 -2.88
N PRO A 78 0.57 2.10 -3.68
CA PRO A 78 -0.11 3.06 -4.53
C PRO A 78 -0.78 4.19 -3.74
N PRO A 79 -0.93 5.39 -4.33
CA PRO A 79 -1.51 6.56 -3.66
C PRO A 79 -2.89 6.27 -3.06
N CYS A 80 -3.02 6.46 -1.74
CA CYS A 80 -4.24 6.16 -0.99
C CYS A 80 -5.10 7.39 -0.65
N ASN A 81 -4.74 8.58 -1.14
CA ASN A 81 -5.39 9.84 -0.78
C ASN A 81 -6.90 9.87 -1.09
N THR A 82 -7.34 9.22 -2.18
CA THR A 82 -8.77 9.13 -2.54
C THR A 82 -9.54 8.11 -1.69
N PHE A 83 -8.83 7.19 -1.04
CA PHE A 83 -9.37 6.14 -0.15
C PHE A 83 -9.31 6.53 1.33
N SER A 84 -8.72 7.69 1.63
CA SER A 84 -8.48 8.10 3.01
C SER A 84 -9.78 8.23 3.81
N ARG A 85 -9.84 7.50 4.90
CA ARG A 85 -10.90 7.54 5.91
C ARG A 85 -11.04 8.94 6.54
N ALA A 86 -9.98 9.74 6.57
CA ALA A 86 -9.98 11.10 7.08
C ALA A 86 -10.91 12.02 6.28
N ARG A 87 -11.13 11.76 4.98
CA ARG A 87 -12.08 12.52 4.14
C ARG A 87 -13.53 12.46 4.66
N PHE A 88 -13.89 11.41 5.42
CA PHE A 88 -15.22 11.25 6.00
C PHE A 88 -15.40 12.04 7.31
N GLN A 89 -14.36 12.69 7.82
CA GLN A 89 -14.42 13.57 8.98
C GLN A 89 -14.68 15.05 8.64
N TRP A 90 -15.00 15.34 7.38
CA TRP A 90 -15.17 16.71 6.87
C TRP A 90 -16.27 17.50 7.58
N LYS A 91 -17.30 16.85 8.14
CA LYS A 91 -18.33 17.50 8.97
C LYS A 91 -17.76 18.07 10.28
N LYS A 92 -16.70 17.44 10.80
CA LYS A 92 -16.07 17.80 12.07
C LYS A 92 -14.81 18.64 11.88
N TYR A 93 -14.06 18.37 10.80
CA TYR A 93 -12.79 19.02 10.51
C TYR A 93 -12.76 19.49 9.05
N PRO A 94 -12.34 20.74 8.76
CA PRO A 94 -12.22 21.19 7.39
C PRO A 94 -11.21 20.31 6.63
N GLY A 95 -11.58 19.89 5.42
CA GLY A 95 -10.76 19.01 4.58
C GLY A 95 -11.49 18.60 3.31
N PRO A 96 -10.82 17.87 2.43
CA PRO A 96 -11.43 17.40 1.19
C PRO A 96 -12.53 16.39 1.47
N ARG A 97 -13.61 16.47 0.69
CA ARG A 97 -14.77 15.57 0.81
C ARG A 97 -14.43 14.17 0.31
N PRO A 98 -15.19 13.13 0.74
CA PRO A 98 -15.11 11.79 0.16
C PRO A 98 -15.31 11.83 -1.36
N LEU A 99 -14.56 10.99 -2.07
CA LEU A 99 -14.66 10.81 -3.52
C LEU A 99 -15.23 9.44 -3.90
N ARG A 100 -15.34 8.55 -2.93
CA ARG A 100 -15.84 7.17 -3.04
C ARG A 100 -16.34 6.67 -1.69
N ASN A 101 -17.19 5.67 -1.71
CA ASN A 101 -17.61 4.91 -0.53
C ASN A 101 -17.78 3.43 -0.90
N ARG A 102 -18.30 2.61 0.01
CA ARG A 102 -18.51 1.17 -0.22
C ARG A 102 -19.49 0.89 -1.37
N THR A 103 -20.53 1.70 -1.53
CA THR A 103 -21.49 1.57 -2.65
C THR A 103 -20.86 1.94 -3.99
N TRP A 104 -19.98 2.92 -3.99
CA TRP A 104 -19.28 3.44 -5.15
C TRP A 104 -17.76 3.34 -4.94
N PRO A 105 -17.19 2.13 -4.89
CA PRO A 105 -15.79 1.95 -4.46
C PRO A 105 -14.78 2.46 -5.50
N LYS A 106 -15.19 2.54 -6.78
CA LYS A 106 -14.37 3.08 -7.88
C LYS A 106 -14.62 4.58 -8.15
N GLY A 107 -15.38 5.27 -7.28
CA GLY A 107 -15.68 6.70 -7.34
C GLY A 107 -17.16 7.01 -7.50
N PHE A 108 -17.60 8.14 -6.95
CA PHE A 108 -18.99 8.57 -7.11
C PHE A 108 -19.28 8.94 -8.57
N PRO A 109 -20.45 8.57 -9.14
CA PRO A 109 -20.80 8.88 -10.53
C PRO A 109 -21.07 10.37 -10.81
N TRP A 110 -21.25 11.19 -9.77
CA TRP A 110 -21.49 12.63 -9.83
C TRP A 110 -20.27 13.50 -9.51
N LEU A 111 -19.05 12.96 -9.57
CA LEU A 111 -17.83 13.74 -9.34
C LEU A 111 -17.66 14.81 -10.41
N SER A 112 -17.10 15.97 -10.01
CA SER A 112 -16.62 16.96 -10.98
C SER A 112 -15.54 16.35 -11.88
N ASN A 113 -15.33 16.93 -13.07
CA ASN A 113 -14.32 16.45 -14.01
C ASN A 113 -12.92 16.34 -13.36
N GLU A 114 -12.54 17.28 -12.52
CA GLU A 114 -11.27 17.27 -11.81
C GLU A 114 -11.17 16.10 -10.81
N ASN A 115 -12.16 15.97 -9.93
CA ASN A 115 -12.20 14.88 -8.95
C ASN A 115 -12.36 13.51 -9.64
N GLY A 116 -13.08 13.46 -10.75
CA GLY A 116 -13.23 12.25 -11.58
C GLY A 116 -11.88 11.79 -12.14
N LYS A 117 -11.05 12.72 -12.66
CA LYS A 117 -9.69 12.41 -13.14
C LYS A 117 -8.79 11.88 -12.03
N ILE A 118 -8.80 12.51 -10.85
CA ILE A 118 -8.01 12.06 -9.69
C ILE A 118 -8.40 10.63 -9.27
N VAL A 119 -9.70 10.34 -9.28
CA VAL A 119 -10.20 9.01 -8.93
C VAL A 119 -9.87 7.98 -10.00
N ALA A 120 -10.01 8.34 -11.29
CA ALA A 120 -9.66 7.46 -12.40
C ALA A 120 -8.17 7.10 -12.39
N GLU A 121 -7.29 8.07 -12.19
CA GLU A 121 -5.84 7.85 -12.05
C GLU A 121 -5.53 6.91 -10.86
N ALA A 122 -6.15 7.16 -9.70
CA ALA A 122 -5.96 6.30 -8.55
C ALA A 122 -6.44 4.85 -8.79
N ASN A 123 -7.54 4.66 -9.53
CA ASN A 123 -8.01 3.34 -9.92
C ASN A 123 -7.06 2.67 -10.90
N GLU A 124 -6.57 3.41 -11.90
CA GLU A 124 -5.62 2.92 -12.89
C GLU A 124 -4.35 2.39 -12.21
N PHE A 125 -3.81 3.12 -11.25
CA PHE A 125 -2.66 2.65 -10.47
C PHE A 125 -2.93 1.34 -9.73
N ILE A 126 -4.14 1.16 -9.18
CA ILE A 126 -4.50 -0.12 -8.54
C ILE A 126 -4.52 -1.26 -9.56
N PHE A 127 -5.12 -1.07 -10.74
CA PHE A 127 -5.16 -2.11 -11.77
C PHE A 127 -3.77 -2.46 -12.28
N ARG A 128 -2.92 -1.47 -12.56
CA ARG A 128 -1.53 -1.71 -12.97
C ARG A 128 -0.71 -2.43 -11.89
N CYS A 129 -0.94 -2.13 -10.61
CA CYS A 129 -0.33 -2.89 -9.52
C CYS A 129 -0.83 -4.35 -9.48
N LEU A 130 -2.11 -4.62 -9.75
CA LEU A 130 -2.64 -5.99 -9.86
C LEU A 130 -1.92 -6.77 -10.95
N ASP A 131 -1.78 -6.18 -12.13
CA ASP A 131 -1.09 -6.77 -13.27
C ASP A 131 0.39 -7.06 -12.93
N ALA A 132 1.09 -6.09 -12.35
CA ALA A 132 2.49 -6.24 -11.97
C ALA A 132 2.68 -7.34 -10.89
N CYS A 133 1.80 -7.42 -9.89
CA CYS A 133 1.83 -8.49 -8.88
C CYS A 133 1.58 -9.87 -9.52
N THR A 134 0.65 -9.96 -10.46
CA THR A 134 0.36 -11.20 -11.19
C THR A 134 1.58 -11.65 -12.00
N ILE A 135 2.22 -10.74 -12.75
CA ILE A 135 3.44 -11.01 -13.51
C ILE A 135 4.57 -11.44 -12.57
N ALA A 136 4.77 -10.74 -11.45
CA ALA A 136 5.80 -11.12 -10.48
C ALA A 136 5.66 -12.58 -10.05
N VAL A 137 4.45 -13.02 -9.70
CA VAL A 137 4.18 -14.40 -9.26
C VAL A 137 4.34 -15.39 -10.41
N GLN A 138 3.88 -15.07 -11.62
CA GLN A 138 4.03 -15.93 -12.80
C GLN A 138 5.51 -16.22 -13.13
N PHE A 139 6.41 -15.32 -12.81
CA PHE A 139 7.85 -15.42 -13.04
C PHE A 139 8.63 -15.65 -11.73
N GLU A 140 8.09 -16.45 -10.83
CA GLU A 140 8.74 -16.93 -9.60
C GLU A 140 9.24 -15.80 -8.67
N GLY A 141 8.57 -14.66 -8.73
CA GLY A 141 8.83 -13.52 -7.86
C GLY A 141 7.88 -13.44 -6.67
N TRP A 142 8.13 -12.44 -5.88
CA TRP A 142 7.30 -12.13 -4.70
C TRP A 142 6.78 -10.72 -4.79
N TYR A 143 5.67 -10.44 -4.09
CA TYR A 143 5.18 -9.09 -3.94
C TYR A 143 4.78 -8.76 -2.50
N PHE A 144 4.80 -7.47 -2.20
CA PHE A 144 4.37 -6.90 -0.94
C PHE A 144 3.57 -5.63 -1.23
N TRP A 145 2.27 -5.69 -1.03
CA TRP A 145 1.35 -4.59 -1.31
C TRP A 145 0.89 -3.93 -0.03
N GLU A 146 1.08 -2.61 0.08
CA GLU A 146 0.62 -1.79 1.20
C GLU A 146 -0.58 -0.94 0.79
N HIS A 147 -1.61 -0.88 1.63
CA HIS A 147 -2.69 0.09 1.52
C HIS A 147 -3.39 0.27 2.89
N PRO A 148 -4.10 1.40 3.15
CA PRO A 148 -4.84 1.57 4.39
C PRO A 148 -5.77 0.40 4.73
N GLU A 149 -5.84 0.05 6.02
CA GLU A 149 -6.79 -0.95 6.50
C GLU A 149 -8.23 -0.46 6.32
N ASP A 150 -9.12 -1.36 5.88
CA ASP A 150 -10.56 -1.09 5.87
C ASP A 150 -11.14 -1.21 7.28
N LEU A 151 -11.30 -0.09 7.94
CA LEU A 151 -11.86 -0.02 9.29
C LEU A 151 -13.40 0.13 9.31
N GLY A 152 -14.06 -0.04 8.17
CA GLY A 152 -15.52 0.04 8.07
C GLY A 152 -16.09 1.42 8.40
N LEU A 153 -17.23 1.44 9.03
CA LEU A 153 -18.06 2.63 9.30
C LEU A 153 -17.28 3.78 9.95
N VAL A 154 -17.48 4.99 9.43
CA VAL A 154 -17.03 6.24 10.02
C VAL A 154 -18.15 7.28 9.89
N GLN A 155 -18.58 7.86 10.99
CA GLN A 155 -19.83 8.62 11.07
C GLN A 155 -20.99 7.74 10.55
N ASP A 156 -21.68 8.16 9.50
CA ASP A 156 -22.84 7.47 8.94
C ASP A 156 -22.52 6.77 7.59
N GLU A 157 -21.26 6.73 7.20
CA GLU A 157 -20.84 6.20 5.90
C GLU A 157 -19.70 5.17 6.03
N VAL A 158 -19.61 4.27 5.06
CA VAL A 158 -18.51 3.31 4.98
C VAL A 158 -17.56 3.73 3.84
N PRO A 159 -16.31 4.12 4.13
CA PRO A 159 -15.31 4.43 3.14
C PRO A 159 -15.12 3.31 2.10
N GLY A 160 -14.82 3.69 0.87
CA GLY A 160 -14.38 2.73 -0.15
C GLY A 160 -12.96 2.23 0.16
N SER A 161 -12.75 0.94 -0.04
CA SER A 161 -11.45 0.29 0.18
C SER A 161 -11.14 -0.66 -0.96
N ILE A 162 -9.87 -0.74 -1.37
CA ILE A 162 -9.45 -1.71 -2.39
C ILE A 162 -9.61 -3.15 -1.89
N TRP A 163 -9.56 -3.37 -0.59
CA TRP A 163 -9.70 -4.70 0.04
C TRP A 163 -11.09 -5.32 -0.11
N GLN A 164 -12.04 -4.56 -0.68
CA GLN A 164 -13.39 -5.02 -1.05
C GLN A 164 -13.56 -5.16 -2.57
N TRP A 165 -12.54 -4.86 -3.37
CA TRP A 165 -12.62 -5.01 -4.82
C TRP A 165 -12.50 -6.47 -5.22
N ALA A 166 -13.37 -6.93 -6.11
CA ALA A 166 -13.35 -8.30 -6.61
C ALA A 166 -11.98 -8.66 -7.23
N ASP A 167 -11.40 -7.72 -7.96
CA ASP A 167 -10.09 -7.87 -8.61
C ASP A 167 -8.96 -8.13 -7.57
N VAL A 168 -8.98 -7.41 -6.44
CA VAL A 168 -8.00 -7.60 -5.35
C VAL A 168 -8.22 -8.92 -4.61
N LEU A 169 -9.48 -9.30 -4.38
CA LEU A 169 -9.83 -10.58 -3.76
C LEU A 169 -9.46 -11.75 -4.66
N ALA A 170 -9.63 -11.62 -5.97
CA ALA A 170 -9.18 -12.61 -6.95
C ALA A 170 -7.66 -12.81 -6.87
N LEU A 171 -6.86 -11.72 -6.88
CA LEU A 171 -5.41 -11.82 -6.75
C LEU A 171 -4.99 -12.56 -5.46
N ILE A 172 -5.68 -12.33 -4.33
CA ILE A 172 -5.41 -13.06 -3.07
C ILE A 172 -5.59 -14.56 -3.27
N THR A 173 -6.67 -14.95 -3.94
CA THR A 173 -7.00 -16.37 -4.17
C THR A 173 -6.04 -17.00 -5.17
N ASP A 174 -5.82 -16.36 -6.31
CA ASP A 174 -5.06 -16.90 -7.43
C ASP A 174 -3.57 -17.05 -7.09
N CYS A 175 -3.03 -16.09 -6.34
CA CYS A 175 -1.63 -16.12 -5.89
C CYS A 175 -1.44 -16.80 -4.53
N LYS A 176 -2.48 -17.37 -3.92
CA LYS A 176 -2.46 -17.95 -2.56
C LYS A 176 -1.85 -16.98 -1.54
N ALA A 177 -2.19 -15.70 -1.66
CA ALA A 177 -1.58 -14.66 -0.87
C ALA A 177 -2.08 -14.64 0.57
N THR A 178 -1.21 -14.23 1.47
CA THR A 178 -1.55 -13.89 2.86
C THR A 178 -1.90 -12.41 2.93
N SER A 179 -3.05 -12.08 3.52
CA SER A 179 -3.42 -10.70 3.85
C SER A 179 -3.43 -10.51 5.37
N PHE A 180 -2.79 -9.44 5.83
CA PHE A 180 -2.70 -9.13 7.26
C PHE A 180 -2.72 -7.62 7.51
N ALA A 181 -3.17 -7.22 8.69
CA ALA A 181 -3.21 -5.83 9.12
C ALA A 181 -2.24 -5.56 10.27
N VAL A 182 -1.74 -4.32 10.35
CA VAL A 182 -0.86 -3.86 11.41
C VAL A 182 -1.23 -2.45 11.85
N HIS A 183 -0.85 -2.10 13.08
CA HIS A 183 -0.65 -0.71 13.45
C HIS A 183 0.80 -0.33 13.17
N GLN A 184 1.07 0.63 12.29
CA GLN A 184 2.46 1.00 11.91
C GLN A 184 3.31 1.43 13.12
N CYS A 185 2.71 1.96 14.17
CA CYS A 185 3.42 2.30 15.41
C CYS A 185 4.05 1.09 16.11
N LYS A 186 3.58 -0.13 15.85
CA LYS A 186 4.25 -1.36 16.33
C LYS A 186 5.61 -1.58 15.67
N PHE A 187 5.88 -0.85 14.59
CA PHE A 187 7.13 -0.87 13.83
C PHE A 187 7.86 0.48 13.87
N GLY A 188 7.55 1.32 14.86
CA GLY A 188 8.27 2.58 15.11
C GLY A 188 7.67 3.83 14.47
N ALA A 189 6.54 3.73 13.76
CA ALA A 189 5.87 4.93 13.24
C ALA A 189 5.30 5.80 14.38
N PRO A 190 5.28 7.14 14.24
CA PRO A 190 4.79 8.04 15.30
C PRO A 190 3.28 7.99 15.52
N THR A 191 2.56 7.42 14.57
CA THR A 191 1.09 7.30 14.61
C THR A 191 0.65 5.86 14.41
N PRO A 192 -0.56 5.47 14.86
CA PRO A 192 -1.03 4.09 14.68
C PRO A 192 -1.13 3.67 13.22
N LYS A 193 -1.53 4.58 12.31
CA LYS A 193 -1.78 4.36 10.88
C LYS A 193 -2.16 2.89 10.59
N PRO A 194 -3.42 2.47 10.83
CA PRO A 194 -3.89 1.13 10.53
C PRO A 194 -3.67 0.81 9.05
N THR A 195 -2.88 -0.21 8.77
CA THR A 195 -2.42 -0.54 7.42
C THR A 195 -2.61 -2.02 7.17
N ARG A 196 -3.00 -2.36 5.98
CA ARG A 196 -3.08 -3.75 5.52
C ARG A 196 -2.02 -3.99 4.47
N PHE A 197 -1.49 -5.19 4.55
CA PHE A 197 -0.56 -5.75 3.58
C PHE A 197 -1.13 -7.00 2.94
N MET A 198 -0.67 -7.28 1.72
CA MET A 198 -0.92 -8.50 1.00
C MET A 198 0.38 -8.97 0.36
N THR A 199 0.68 -10.27 0.48
CA THR A 199 1.91 -10.86 -0.05
C THR A 199 1.74 -12.34 -0.33
N ASN A 200 2.46 -12.88 -1.32
CA ASN A 200 2.59 -14.32 -1.55
C ASN A 200 3.71 -14.97 -0.72
N MET A 201 4.38 -14.20 0.14
CA MET A 201 5.38 -14.72 1.08
C MET A 201 4.74 -15.23 2.37
N ALA A 202 5.42 -16.16 3.03
CA ALA A 202 5.08 -16.52 4.40
C ALA A 202 5.39 -15.36 5.36
N VAL A 203 4.43 -15.02 6.22
CA VAL A 203 4.59 -13.99 7.24
C VAL A 203 4.41 -14.65 8.61
N ASP A 204 5.44 -14.54 9.46
CA ASP A 204 5.42 -15.05 10.83
C ASP A 204 5.88 -13.98 11.81
N ASP A 205 5.03 -12.97 12.02
CA ASP A 205 5.24 -11.92 13.02
C ASP A 205 3.94 -11.73 13.80
N LYS A 206 4.02 -11.84 15.12
CA LYS A 206 2.85 -11.72 16.03
C LYS A 206 2.19 -10.35 15.98
N ARG A 207 2.84 -9.33 15.42
CA ARG A 207 2.28 -7.99 15.18
C ARG A 207 1.44 -7.90 13.91
N CYS A 208 1.48 -8.96 13.08
CA CYS A 208 0.74 -9.09 11.83
C CYS A 208 -0.55 -9.86 12.05
N TYR A 209 -1.67 -9.17 12.05
CA TYR A 209 -3.00 -9.75 12.29
C TYR A 209 -3.55 -10.29 10.96
N LYS A 210 -3.36 -11.60 10.74
CA LYS A 210 -3.82 -12.30 9.52
C LYS A 210 -5.34 -12.36 9.46
N ALA A 211 -5.91 -12.35 8.33
CA ALA A 211 -7.28 -12.47 7.86
C ALA A 211 -7.77 -11.19 7.16
N LEU A 212 -8.79 -11.31 6.32
CA LEU A 212 -9.47 -10.17 5.69
C LEU A 212 -10.25 -9.33 6.71
N PRO A 213 -10.55 -8.07 6.40
CA PRO A 213 -11.38 -7.22 7.27
C PRO A 213 -12.76 -7.84 7.47
N LYS A 214 -13.22 -7.84 8.72
CA LYS A 214 -14.56 -8.32 9.11
C LYS A 214 -15.39 -7.19 9.66
N PHE A 215 -16.69 -7.22 9.38
CA PHE A 215 -17.64 -6.20 9.79
C PHE A 215 -18.89 -6.86 10.36
N ASP A 216 -19.60 -6.13 11.24
CA ASP A 216 -20.95 -6.52 11.62
C ASP A 216 -22.00 -6.02 10.60
N LYS A 217 -23.29 -6.29 10.90
CA LYS A 217 -24.41 -5.91 10.03
C LYS A 217 -24.54 -4.40 9.81
N LEU A 218 -23.97 -3.58 10.70
CA LEU A 218 -23.97 -2.12 10.61
C LEU A 218 -22.71 -1.59 9.91
N GLY A 219 -21.80 -2.47 9.46
CA GLY A 219 -20.53 -2.08 8.84
C GLY A 219 -19.45 -1.66 9.84
N LEU A 220 -19.64 -1.92 11.13
CA LEU A 220 -18.63 -1.67 12.14
C LEU A 220 -17.52 -2.73 12.06
N TYR A 221 -16.29 -2.28 12.12
CA TYR A 221 -15.12 -3.15 12.06
C TYR A 221 -15.00 -4.09 13.26
N LYS A 222 -14.79 -5.39 12.99
CA LYS A 222 -14.64 -6.47 13.98
C LYS A 222 -13.28 -7.16 13.94
N GLY A 223 -12.36 -6.65 13.20
CA GLY A 223 -11.03 -7.22 13.13
C GLY A 223 -10.62 -7.57 11.70
N PRO A 224 -9.41 -8.11 11.55
CA PRO A 224 -8.56 -8.74 12.57
C PRO A 224 -7.74 -7.78 13.45
N LEU A 225 -7.54 -6.51 13.03
CA LEU A 225 -6.71 -5.57 13.78
C LEU A 225 -7.38 -5.16 15.09
N PRO A 226 -6.69 -5.20 16.25
CA PRO A 226 -7.22 -4.70 17.51
C PRO A 226 -7.62 -3.23 17.41
N LYS A 227 -8.70 -2.83 18.08
CA LYS A 227 -9.19 -1.45 18.09
C LYS A 227 -8.14 -0.46 18.60
N GLN A 228 -7.29 -0.89 19.54
CA GLN A 228 -6.23 -0.08 20.14
C GLN A 228 -4.86 -0.70 19.83
N CYS A 229 -3.90 0.15 19.51
CA CYS A 229 -2.52 -0.28 19.26
C CYS A 229 -1.71 -0.58 20.54
N GLY A 230 -2.20 -0.15 21.70
CA GLY A 230 -1.50 -0.28 22.98
C GLY A 230 -0.40 0.77 23.22
N HIS A 231 -0.29 1.79 22.34
CA HIS A 231 0.64 2.91 22.51
C HIS A 231 -0.13 4.21 22.80
N VAL A 232 0.47 5.10 23.57
CA VAL A 232 0.01 6.49 23.72
C VAL A 232 0.57 7.30 22.57
N HIS A 233 -0.28 8.03 21.84
CA HIS A 233 0.11 8.87 20.72
C HIS A 233 -0.20 10.33 21.03
N THR A 234 0.82 11.17 20.98
CA THR A 234 0.70 12.63 21.17
C THR A 234 0.16 13.35 19.94
N HIS A 235 0.32 12.75 18.75
CA HIS A 235 -0.13 13.30 17.49
C HIS A 235 -1.37 12.57 16.98
N LYS A 236 -2.47 13.30 16.80
CA LYS A 236 -3.67 12.79 16.11
C LYS A 236 -3.58 13.17 14.64
N LEU A 237 -3.77 12.21 13.73
CA LEU A 237 -3.96 12.49 12.31
C LEU A 237 -5.36 13.11 12.13
N ILE A 238 -5.44 14.43 12.11
CA ILE A 238 -6.72 15.16 12.02
C ILE A 238 -7.00 15.63 10.59
N GLY A 239 -6.06 15.48 9.67
CA GLY A 239 -6.24 15.81 8.26
C GLY A 239 -6.43 17.30 7.96
N ARG A 240 -5.79 18.17 8.73
CA ARG A 240 -5.91 19.64 8.54
C ARG A 240 -4.99 20.22 7.47
N THR A 241 -3.95 19.51 7.08
CA THR A 241 -2.98 19.96 6.09
C THR A 241 -2.81 18.91 4.99
N ALA A 242 -2.38 19.32 3.78
CA ALA A 242 -2.08 18.42 2.69
C ALA A 242 -1.05 17.34 3.09
N ALA A 243 -0.05 17.70 3.91
CA ALA A 243 0.94 16.76 4.45
C ALA A 243 0.32 15.68 5.34
N GLN A 244 -0.77 15.98 6.07
CA GLN A 244 -1.48 15.00 6.90
C GLN A 244 -2.37 14.06 6.06
N TRP A 245 -2.76 14.46 4.86
CA TRP A 245 -3.51 13.66 3.91
C TRP A 245 -2.60 12.73 3.09
N ASN A 246 -1.38 13.19 2.83
CA ASN A 246 -0.33 12.47 2.11
C ASN A 246 0.65 11.79 3.08
N THR A 247 0.17 11.20 4.15
CA THR A 247 1.03 10.36 4.99
C THR A 247 1.41 9.12 4.20
N SER A 248 2.43 9.24 3.37
CA SER A 248 3.12 8.08 2.82
C SER A 248 3.66 7.21 3.96
N PRO A 249 3.64 5.90 3.80
CA PRO A 249 4.21 4.97 4.77
C PRO A 249 5.69 5.19 4.99
#